data_095b6274efadd9b3534329c9e0dc324f
#
_entry.id   095b6274efadd9b3534329c9e0dc324f
#
_cell.length_a   1.000
_cell.length_b   1.000
_cell.length_c   1.000
_cell.angle_alpha   90.00
_cell.angle_beta   90.00
_cell.angle_gamma   90.00
#
_symmetry.space_group_name_H-M   'P 1'
#
loop_
_entity.id
_entity.type
_entity.pdbx_description
1 polymer ?
#
loop_
_entity_poly.entity_id
_entity_poly.type
_entity_poly.pdbx_seq_one_letter_code
_entity_poly.pdbx_strand_id
1 'polypeptide(L)'
;MRIIGGSLKGRIIQFLKTKNTRPLKDSVRENIFNILSHSNEISVELKNAFVLDLYSGIGSFGLECLSRGAKMVPFVEIDFEALKILKDNLLILSIHKHAEIIKNRIENIKKWKKKYNIFFLDPPFKDLRFIDNLKELKNQKIYKKDHLIIIHREKNSKDDFEGILKILNEKVYGRSKIIFALFK
;
A
#
# COMPACT_ATOMS: atom_id res chain seq x y z
N MET A 1 6.36 -15.73 4.44
CA MET A 1 6.35 -14.29 4.82
C MET A 1 5.70 -14.16 6.19
N ARG A 2 6.00 -13.13 6.96
CA ARG A 2 5.43 -12.93 8.31
C ARG A 2 5.03 -11.48 8.55
N ILE A 3 4.14 -11.24 9.50
CA ILE A 3 3.84 -9.92 10.05
C ILE A 3 5.01 -9.48 10.94
N ILE A 4 5.51 -8.26 10.77
CA ILE A 4 6.75 -7.77 11.40
C ILE A 4 6.45 -7.06 12.72
N GLY A 5 5.33 -6.34 12.81
CA GLY A 5 4.99 -5.55 13.98
C GLY A 5 3.50 -5.56 14.33
N GLY A 6 3.15 -4.84 15.40
CA GLY A 6 1.77 -4.72 15.87
C GLY A 6 1.26 -5.95 16.62
N SER A 7 -0.06 -6.03 16.76
CA SER A 7 -0.75 -7.08 17.56
C SER A 7 -0.61 -8.50 17.00
N LEU A 8 -0.30 -8.62 15.71
CA LEU A 8 -0.13 -9.90 15.01
C LEU A 8 1.33 -10.22 14.69
N LYS A 9 2.29 -9.54 15.33
CA LYS A 9 3.72 -9.75 15.12
C LYS A 9 4.09 -11.23 15.18
N GLY A 10 4.87 -11.71 14.20
CA GLY A 10 5.35 -13.08 14.09
C GLY A 10 4.38 -14.05 13.40
N ARG A 11 3.10 -13.67 13.20
CA ARG A 11 2.13 -14.53 12.49
C ARG A 11 2.58 -14.73 11.03
N ILE A 12 2.51 -15.97 10.59
CA ILE A 12 2.88 -16.36 9.22
C ILE A 12 1.71 -16.06 8.28
N ILE A 13 2.00 -15.50 7.14
CA ILE A 13 1.07 -15.30 6.03
C ILE A 13 1.51 -16.10 4.81
N GLN A 14 0.55 -16.61 4.07
CA GLN A 14 0.79 -17.31 2.82
C GLN A 14 1.29 -16.32 1.77
N PHE A 15 2.08 -16.80 0.81
CA PHE A 15 2.57 -15.99 -0.29
C PHE A 15 2.63 -16.79 -1.59
N LEU A 16 2.55 -16.08 -2.71
CA LEU A 16 2.70 -16.66 -4.04
C LEU A 16 4.17 -16.87 -4.39
N LYS A 17 4.52 -18.11 -4.74
CA LYS A 17 5.82 -18.43 -5.36
C LYS A 17 5.66 -18.37 -6.88
N THR A 18 5.52 -17.18 -7.46
CA THR A 18 5.50 -17.05 -8.92
C THR A 18 6.70 -16.23 -9.39
N LYS A 19 7.14 -16.48 -10.63
CA LYS A 19 8.24 -15.70 -11.24
C LYS A 19 7.87 -14.24 -11.48
N ASN A 20 6.58 -13.93 -11.52
CA ASN A 20 6.04 -12.61 -11.87
C ASN A 20 5.68 -11.74 -10.66
N THR A 21 5.53 -12.34 -9.48
CA THR A 21 5.21 -11.57 -8.26
C THR A 21 6.49 -11.39 -7.44
N ARG A 22 6.82 -10.14 -7.19
CA ARG A 22 7.95 -9.76 -6.35
C ARG A 22 7.41 -9.15 -5.06
N PRO A 23 7.20 -9.96 -4.02
CA PRO A 23 6.68 -9.43 -2.78
C PRO A 23 7.65 -8.40 -2.19
N LEU A 24 7.10 -7.35 -1.60
CA LEU A 24 7.86 -6.37 -0.84
C LEU A 24 8.67 -7.10 0.24
N LYS A 25 9.99 -6.98 0.19
CA LYS A 25 10.88 -7.66 1.15
C LYS A 25 10.56 -7.24 2.57
N ASP A 26 10.67 -8.16 3.51
CA ASP A 26 10.40 -7.91 4.93
C ASP A 26 11.21 -6.71 5.46
N SER A 27 12.50 -6.60 5.10
CA SER A 27 13.35 -5.49 5.50
C SER A 27 12.90 -4.14 4.93
N VAL A 28 12.39 -4.10 3.69
CA VAL A 28 11.87 -2.87 3.08
C VAL A 28 10.57 -2.47 3.77
N ARG A 29 9.69 -3.43 4.02
CA ARG A 29 8.44 -3.21 4.73
C ARG A 29 8.70 -2.68 6.16
N GLU A 30 9.63 -3.29 6.89
CA GLU A 30 10.04 -2.82 8.21
C GLU A 30 10.54 -1.37 8.18
N ASN A 31 11.39 -1.02 7.22
CA ASN A 31 11.88 0.34 7.06
C ASN A 31 10.77 1.35 6.74
N ILE A 32 9.77 0.99 5.91
CA ILE A 32 8.61 1.85 5.66
C ILE A 32 7.90 2.16 6.99
N PHE A 33 7.62 1.13 7.80
CA PHE A 33 6.92 1.34 9.07
C PHE A 33 7.77 2.06 10.12
N ASN A 34 9.09 1.91 10.10
CA ASN A 34 9.99 2.70 10.95
C ASN A 34 9.94 4.19 10.58
N ILE A 35 9.92 4.51 9.28
CA ILE A 35 9.76 5.89 8.80
C ILE A 35 8.39 6.44 9.21
N LEU A 36 7.31 5.68 9.05
CA LEU A 36 5.96 6.08 9.48
C LEU A 36 5.88 6.37 10.98
N SER A 37 6.67 5.67 11.80
CA SER A 37 6.62 5.79 13.27
C SER A 37 7.55 6.87 13.84
N HIS A 38 8.64 7.23 13.12
CA HIS A 38 9.73 8.01 13.69
C HIS A 38 10.16 9.21 12.84
N SER A 39 9.61 9.40 11.64
CA SER A 39 9.97 10.54 10.81
C SER A 39 9.25 11.80 11.26
N ASN A 40 10.00 12.88 11.46
CA ASN A 40 9.46 14.20 11.76
C ASN A 40 8.78 14.87 10.55
N GLU A 41 9.03 14.36 9.34
CA GLU A 41 8.47 14.88 8.09
C GLU A 41 7.08 14.29 7.78
N ILE A 42 6.72 13.21 8.47
CA ILE A 42 5.47 12.46 8.22
C ILE A 42 4.58 12.59 9.45
N SER A 43 3.50 13.34 9.30
CA SER A 43 2.54 13.61 10.39
C SER A 43 1.36 12.62 10.46
N VAL A 44 1.31 11.64 9.55
CA VAL A 44 0.17 10.70 9.46
C VAL A 44 0.32 9.58 10.49
N GLU A 45 -0.65 9.49 11.40
CA GLU A 45 -0.76 8.37 12.34
C GLU A 45 -1.37 7.14 11.66
N LEU A 46 -0.72 5.98 11.83
CA LEU A 46 -1.23 4.71 11.34
C LEU A 46 -2.40 4.17 12.19
N LYS A 47 -2.36 4.42 13.50
CA LYS A 47 -3.43 4.02 14.42
C LYS A 47 -4.75 4.70 14.03
N ASN A 48 -5.81 3.91 13.89
CA ASN A 48 -7.13 4.37 13.43
C ASN A 48 -7.16 4.94 12.00
N ALA A 49 -6.08 4.79 11.21
CA ALA A 49 -6.04 5.24 9.84
C ALA A 49 -6.94 4.41 8.92
N PHE A 50 -7.49 5.07 7.90
CA PHE A 50 -8.03 4.42 6.71
C PHE A 50 -6.90 4.32 5.69
N VAL A 51 -6.50 3.11 5.35
CA VAL A 51 -5.40 2.83 4.42
C VAL A 51 -5.97 2.25 3.14
N LEU A 52 -5.51 2.69 1.98
CA LEU A 52 -5.88 2.12 0.68
C LEU A 52 -4.65 1.41 0.09
N ASP A 53 -4.74 0.09 -0.02
CA ASP A 53 -3.67 -0.76 -0.55
C ASP A 53 -3.98 -1.10 -2.02
N LEU A 54 -3.27 -0.42 -2.92
CA LEU A 54 -3.46 -0.49 -4.37
C LEU A 54 -2.39 -1.38 -4.99
N TYR A 55 -2.79 -2.24 -5.95
CA TYR A 55 -1.96 -3.32 -6.45
C TYR A 55 -1.52 -4.25 -5.31
N SER A 56 -2.48 -4.58 -4.44
CA SER A 56 -2.20 -5.14 -3.11
C SER A 56 -1.57 -6.54 -3.13
N GLY A 57 -1.66 -7.26 -4.25
CA GLY A 57 -1.19 -8.63 -4.32
C GLY A 57 -1.81 -9.48 -3.21
N ILE A 58 -0.96 -10.14 -2.44
CA ILE A 58 -1.37 -10.95 -1.28
C ILE A 58 -1.68 -10.11 -0.02
N GLY A 59 -1.61 -8.78 -0.11
CA GLY A 59 -1.96 -7.84 0.96
C GLY A 59 -0.87 -7.59 1.99
N SER A 60 0.39 -7.86 1.70
CA SER A 60 1.46 -7.83 2.70
C SER A 60 1.62 -6.50 3.43
N PHE A 61 1.41 -5.37 2.74
CA PHE A 61 1.46 -4.04 3.35
C PHE A 61 0.20 -3.74 4.17
N GLY A 62 -0.98 -3.91 3.60
CA GLY A 62 -2.24 -3.63 4.29
C GLY A 62 -2.48 -4.52 5.50
N LEU A 63 -2.08 -5.80 5.44
CA LEU A 63 -2.13 -6.72 6.59
C LEU A 63 -1.23 -6.24 7.74
N GLU A 64 -0.04 -5.73 7.42
CA GLU A 64 0.86 -5.11 8.40
C GLU A 64 0.24 -3.84 9.00
N CYS A 65 -0.43 -3.01 8.18
CA CYS A 65 -1.17 -1.84 8.65
C CYS A 65 -2.27 -2.22 9.66
N LEU A 66 -3.06 -3.25 9.35
CA LEU A 66 -4.10 -3.76 10.26
C LEU A 66 -3.49 -4.26 11.57
N SER A 67 -2.40 -5.00 11.51
CA SER A 67 -1.67 -5.47 12.70
C SER A 67 -1.20 -4.31 13.59
N ARG A 68 -0.88 -3.17 13.00
CA ARG A 68 -0.42 -1.95 13.70
C ARG A 68 -1.54 -0.97 14.05
N GLY A 69 -2.79 -1.39 13.92
CA GLY A 69 -3.95 -0.64 14.41
C GLY A 69 -4.64 0.26 13.40
N ALA A 70 -4.38 0.09 12.09
CA ALA A 70 -5.22 0.72 11.07
C ALA A 70 -6.68 0.31 11.25
N LYS A 71 -7.60 1.25 11.03
CA LYS A 71 -9.04 1.03 11.25
C LYS A 71 -9.67 0.17 10.16
N MET A 72 -9.26 0.40 8.92
CA MET A 72 -9.84 -0.27 7.74
C MET A 72 -8.83 -0.23 6.60
N VAL A 73 -8.73 -1.33 5.88
CA VAL A 73 -7.90 -1.42 4.67
C VAL A 73 -8.72 -2.03 3.54
N PRO A 74 -9.16 -1.26 2.55
CA PRO A 74 -9.52 -1.78 1.23
C PRO A 74 -8.26 -2.21 0.48
N PHE A 75 -8.32 -3.41 -0.11
CA PHE A 75 -7.30 -4.01 -0.95
C PHE A 75 -7.80 -4.04 -2.39
N VAL A 76 -7.10 -3.40 -3.31
CA VAL A 76 -7.45 -3.38 -4.73
C VAL A 76 -6.48 -4.27 -5.49
N GLU A 77 -6.99 -5.35 -6.06
CA GLU A 77 -6.23 -6.36 -6.80
C GLU A 77 -7.09 -6.96 -7.91
N ILE A 78 -6.47 -7.41 -8.99
CA ILE A 78 -7.14 -8.09 -10.12
C ILE A 78 -6.72 -9.54 -10.29
N ASP A 79 -5.53 -9.89 -9.81
CA ASP A 79 -4.98 -11.24 -9.96
C ASP A 79 -5.75 -12.22 -9.07
N PHE A 80 -6.31 -13.25 -9.70
CA PHE A 80 -7.18 -14.22 -9.01
C PHE A 80 -6.44 -15.01 -7.94
N GLU A 81 -5.21 -15.43 -8.21
CA GLU A 81 -4.43 -16.25 -7.28
C GLU A 81 -3.98 -15.40 -6.08
N ALA A 82 -3.59 -14.14 -6.32
CA ALA A 82 -3.27 -13.21 -5.26
C ALA A 82 -4.47 -12.94 -4.36
N LEU A 83 -5.64 -12.70 -4.94
CA LEU A 83 -6.91 -12.49 -4.21
C LEU A 83 -7.31 -13.67 -3.34
N LYS A 84 -7.12 -14.91 -3.83
CA LYS A 84 -7.37 -16.11 -3.07
C LYS A 84 -6.50 -16.15 -1.81
N ILE A 85 -5.19 -15.95 -1.98
CA ILE A 85 -4.25 -15.92 -0.86
C ILE A 85 -4.52 -14.76 0.10
N LEU A 86 -4.84 -13.58 -0.41
CA LEU A 86 -5.22 -12.44 0.42
C LEU A 86 -6.43 -12.78 1.31
N LYS A 87 -7.46 -13.40 0.73
CA LYS A 87 -8.65 -13.83 1.48
C LYS A 87 -8.29 -14.84 2.57
N ASP A 88 -7.47 -15.82 2.24
CA ASP A 88 -7.02 -16.83 3.20
C ASP A 88 -6.20 -16.19 4.33
N ASN A 89 -5.30 -15.26 4.00
CA ASN A 89 -4.52 -14.51 4.98
C ASN A 89 -5.42 -13.71 5.95
N LEU A 90 -6.44 -13.03 5.44
CA LEU A 90 -7.39 -12.27 6.26
C LEU A 90 -8.16 -13.18 7.23
N LEU A 91 -8.52 -14.39 6.81
CA LEU A 91 -9.21 -15.39 7.64
C LEU A 91 -8.26 -15.97 8.69
N ILE A 92 -7.05 -16.38 8.29
CA ILE A 92 -6.02 -16.94 9.21
C ILE A 92 -5.67 -15.93 10.30
N LEU A 93 -5.61 -14.65 9.97
CA LEU A 93 -5.30 -13.58 10.91
C LEU A 93 -6.52 -13.08 11.69
N SER A 94 -7.74 -13.53 11.34
CA SER A 94 -9.02 -13.12 11.97
C SER A 94 -9.29 -11.61 11.91
N ILE A 95 -8.83 -10.93 10.84
CA ILE A 95 -8.95 -9.48 10.65
C ILE A 95 -9.84 -9.08 9.47
N HIS A 96 -10.58 -10.02 8.89
CA HIS A 96 -11.44 -9.79 7.73
C HIS A 96 -12.50 -8.69 7.94
N LYS A 97 -12.92 -8.42 9.20
CA LYS A 97 -13.88 -7.34 9.53
C LYS A 97 -13.31 -5.94 9.31
N HIS A 98 -11.99 -5.80 9.27
CA HIS A 98 -11.26 -4.54 9.05
C HIS A 98 -10.70 -4.42 7.63
N ALA A 99 -11.17 -5.28 6.72
CA ALA A 99 -10.69 -5.37 5.35
C ALA A 99 -11.87 -5.34 4.36
N GLU A 100 -11.63 -4.77 3.19
CA GLU A 100 -12.52 -4.87 2.02
C GLU A 100 -11.68 -5.33 0.84
N ILE A 101 -12.10 -6.37 0.14
CA ILE A 101 -11.43 -6.83 -1.09
C ILE A 101 -12.18 -6.25 -2.28
N ILE A 102 -11.49 -5.47 -3.10
CA ILE A 102 -12.00 -4.85 -4.32
C ILE A 102 -11.33 -5.51 -5.52
N LYS A 103 -12.02 -6.50 -6.11
CA LYS A 103 -11.57 -7.17 -7.33
C LYS A 103 -11.87 -6.29 -8.54
N ASN A 104 -11.02 -5.31 -8.79
CA ASN A 104 -11.19 -4.41 -9.93
C ASN A 104 -9.86 -3.77 -10.32
N ARG A 105 -9.79 -3.21 -11.53
CA ARG A 105 -8.74 -2.26 -11.92
C ARG A 105 -9.06 -0.90 -11.31
N ILE A 106 -8.03 -0.16 -10.91
CA ILE A 106 -8.17 1.15 -10.24
C ILE A 106 -8.94 2.11 -11.13
N GLU A 107 -8.62 2.18 -12.41
CA GLU A 107 -9.26 3.02 -13.42
C GLU A 107 -10.76 2.76 -13.61
N ASN A 108 -11.24 1.60 -13.21
CA ASN A 108 -12.66 1.23 -13.31
C ASN A 108 -13.47 1.55 -12.05
N ILE A 109 -12.82 2.00 -10.97
CA ILE A 109 -13.49 2.34 -9.73
C ILE A 109 -14.02 3.78 -9.81
N LYS A 110 -15.28 3.93 -10.13
CA LYS A 110 -15.92 5.23 -10.35
C LYS A 110 -16.21 6.01 -9.07
N LYS A 111 -16.35 5.32 -7.95
CA LYS A 111 -16.69 5.95 -6.67
C LYS A 111 -16.05 5.23 -5.50
N TRP A 112 -15.38 5.97 -4.67
CA TRP A 112 -14.79 5.48 -3.43
C TRP A 112 -15.71 5.79 -2.24
N LYS A 113 -15.81 4.84 -1.33
CA LYS A 113 -16.73 4.96 -0.18
C LYS A 113 -16.25 5.93 0.89
N LYS A 114 -14.95 6.17 0.95
CA LYS A 114 -14.32 6.93 2.04
C LYS A 114 -13.15 7.78 1.55
N LYS A 115 -12.69 8.66 2.42
CA LYS A 115 -11.38 9.33 2.29
C LYS A 115 -10.33 8.59 3.11
N TYR A 116 -9.12 8.51 2.60
CA TYR A 116 -8.02 7.73 3.16
C TYR A 116 -6.91 8.61 3.74
N ASN A 117 -6.23 8.08 4.77
CA ASN A 117 -5.05 8.71 5.35
C ASN A 117 -3.77 8.24 4.66
N ILE A 118 -3.72 6.96 4.27
CA ILE A 118 -2.52 6.38 3.67
C ILE A 118 -2.90 5.65 2.39
N PHE A 119 -2.14 5.91 1.34
CA PHE A 119 -2.20 5.20 0.06
C PHE A 119 -0.89 4.44 -0.11
N PHE A 120 -0.98 3.17 -0.37
CA PHE A 120 0.17 2.38 -0.78
C PHE A 120 -0.03 1.89 -2.21
N LEU A 121 0.98 2.06 -3.05
CA LEU A 121 0.98 1.63 -4.43
C LEU A 121 2.22 0.78 -4.72
N ASP A 122 2.00 -0.45 -5.14
CA ASP A 122 3.05 -1.36 -5.61
C ASP A 122 2.78 -1.82 -7.05
N PRO A 123 2.70 -0.89 -8.02
CA PRO A 123 2.40 -1.23 -9.39
C PRO A 123 3.52 -2.06 -10.02
N PRO A 124 3.23 -2.94 -11.00
CA PRO A 124 4.27 -3.59 -11.80
C PRO A 124 5.26 -2.56 -12.34
N PHE A 125 6.56 -2.82 -12.26
CA PHE A 125 7.59 -1.82 -12.59
C PHE A 125 7.49 -1.25 -14.00
N LYS A 126 6.98 -2.04 -14.95
CA LYS A 126 6.76 -1.62 -16.34
C LYS A 126 5.43 -0.91 -16.58
N ASP A 127 4.51 -0.93 -15.61
CA ASP A 127 3.21 -0.29 -15.76
C ASP A 127 3.30 1.20 -15.38
N LEU A 128 3.16 2.07 -16.38
CA LEU A 128 3.13 3.53 -16.19
C LEU A 128 1.72 4.08 -15.98
N ARG A 129 0.67 3.28 -16.18
CA ARG A 129 -0.72 3.70 -15.99
C ARG A 129 -1.03 4.08 -14.55
N PHE A 130 -0.20 3.64 -13.59
CA PHE A 130 -0.36 4.04 -12.20
C PHE A 130 -0.25 5.56 -12.00
N ILE A 131 0.46 6.28 -12.89
CA ILE A 131 0.51 7.75 -12.88
C ILE A 131 -0.88 8.34 -13.15
N ASP A 132 -1.59 7.81 -14.15
CA ASP A 132 -2.95 8.26 -14.44
C ASP A 132 -3.92 7.87 -13.33
N ASN A 133 -3.73 6.72 -12.72
CA ASN A 133 -4.47 6.33 -11.52
C ASN A 133 -4.23 7.31 -10.36
N LEU A 134 -3.00 7.78 -10.14
CA LEU A 134 -2.70 8.80 -9.14
C LEU A 134 -3.41 10.13 -9.44
N LYS A 135 -3.41 10.57 -10.71
CA LYS A 135 -4.15 11.78 -11.14
C LYS A 135 -5.63 11.65 -10.83
N GLU A 136 -6.22 10.49 -11.15
CA GLU A 136 -7.64 10.24 -10.91
C GLU A 136 -7.97 10.22 -9.41
N LEU A 137 -7.18 9.55 -8.59
CA LEU A 137 -7.36 9.53 -7.12
C LEU A 137 -7.27 10.94 -6.53
N LYS A 138 -6.35 11.78 -7.05
CA LYS A 138 -6.24 13.19 -6.69
C LYS A 138 -7.48 13.98 -7.07
N ASN A 139 -7.95 13.85 -8.32
CA ASN A 139 -9.11 14.56 -8.86
C ASN A 139 -10.40 14.20 -8.08
N GLN A 140 -10.56 12.95 -7.68
CA GLN A 140 -11.69 12.49 -6.88
C GLN A 140 -11.62 12.95 -5.41
N LYS A 141 -10.51 13.58 -4.99
CA LYS A 141 -10.30 14.12 -3.63
C LYS A 141 -10.61 13.11 -2.52
N ILE A 142 -10.21 11.86 -2.72
CA ILE A 142 -10.45 10.75 -1.79
C ILE A 142 -9.42 10.68 -0.65
N TYR A 143 -8.61 11.69 -0.50
CA TYR A 143 -7.62 11.81 0.56
C TYR A 143 -8.08 12.76 1.66
N LYS A 144 -7.66 12.49 2.89
CA LYS A 144 -7.86 13.39 4.03
C LYS A 144 -6.81 14.51 4.02
N LYS A 145 -7.04 15.56 4.82
CA LYS A 145 -6.08 16.67 4.97
C LYS A 145 -4.69 16.12 5.36
N ASP A 146 -4.67 15.27 6.39
CA ASP A 146 -3.46 14.57 6.81
C ASP A 146 -3.40 13.22 6.09
N HIS A 147 -2.77 13.18 4.94
CA HIS A 147 -2.63 11.98 4.12
C HIS A 147 -1.17 11.74 3.75
N LEU A 148 -0.88 10.53 3.33
CA LEU A 148 0.43 10.12 2.85
C LEU A 148 0.26 9.15 1.69
N ILE A 149 1.09 9.29 0.68
CA ILE A 149 1.20 8.38 -0.44
C ILE A 149 2.56 7.71 -0.35
N ILE A 150 2.57 6.39 -0.41
CA ILE A 150 3.77 5.56 -0.39
C ILE A 150 3.79 4.75 -1.68
N ILE A 151 4.83 4.91 -2.48
CA ILE A 151 4.95 4.24 -3.77
C ILE A 151 6.22 3.39 -3.77
N HIS A 152 6.07 2.11 -4.13
CA HIS A 152 7.19 1.22 -4.37
C HIS A 152 7.49 1.16 -5.87
N ARG A 153 8.73 1.47 -6.23
CA ARG A 153 9.21 1.44 -7.60
C ARG A 153 10.55 0.74 -7.71
N GLU A 154 10.98 0.45 -8.92
CA GLU A 154 12.36 0.04 -9.18
C GLU A 154 13.32 1.22 -8.95
N LYS A 155 14.52 0.94 -8.44
CA LYS A 155 15.55 1.95 -8.10
C LYS A 155 15.75 2.99 -9.21
N ASN A 156 15.83 2.53 -10.46
CA ASN A 156 16.15 3.38 -11.61
C ASN A 156 14.90 3.90 -12.35
N SER A 157 13.69 3.71 -11.81
CA SER A 157 12.48 4.24 -12.45
C SER A 157 12.54 5.76 -12.52
N LYS A 158 12.15 6.30 -13.69
CA LYS A 158 12.05 7.72 -13.99
C LYS A 158 10.57 8.08 -14.13
N ASP A 159 9.86 8.04 -13.01
CA ASP A 159 8.44 8.37 -13.00
C ASP A 159 8.27 9.89 -12.87
N ASP A 160 7.39 10.47 -13.67
CA ASP A 160 7.08 11.91 -13.60
C ASP A 160 5.85 12.13 -12.72
N PHE A 161 6.07 12.81 -11.60
CA PHE A 161 5.03 13.19 -10.64
C PHE A 161 4.73 14.69 -10.65
N GLU A 162 5.23 15.44 -11.64
CA GLU A 162 5.00 16.87 -11.72
C GLU A 162 3.50 17.19 -11.73
N GLY A 163 3.11 18.24 -11.00
CA GLY A 163 1.70 18.63 -10.87
C GLY A 163 0.81 17.66 -10.08
N ILE A 164 1.27 16.46 -9.75
CA ILE A 164 0.48 15.42 -9.06
C ILE A 164 0.88 15.34 -7.59
N LEU A 165 2.17 15.13 -7.32
CA LEU A 165 2.69 14.85 -5.98
C LEU A 165 3.71 15.90 -5.54
N LYS A 166 3.73 16.16 -4.23
CA LYS A 166 4.82 16.77 -3.51
C LYS A 166 5.61 15.65 -2.84
N ILE A 167 6.82 15.36 -3.34
CA ILE A 167 7.71 14.36 -2.74
C ILE A 167 8.22 14.91 -1.41
N LEU A 168 8.10 14.11 -0.36
CA LEU A 168 8.63 14.39 0.97
C LEU A 168 9.99 13.72 1.16
N ASN A 169 10.07 12.43 0.78
CA ASN A 169 11.26 11.63 1.00
C ASN A 169 11.35 10.49 -0.03
N GLU A 170 12.57 10.10 -0.39
CA GLU A 170 12.85 8.91 -1.20
C GLU A 170 13.91 8.06 -0.53
N LYS A 171 13.70 6.76 -0.47
CA LYS A 171 14.64 5.79 0.10
C LYS A 171 14.90 4.65 -0.87
N VAL A 172 16.15 4.30 -1.03
CA VAL A 172 16.57 3.19 -1.92
C VAL A 172 17.06 2.01 -1.07
N TYR A 173 16.50 0.84 -1.34
CA TYR A 173 16.85 -0.43 -0.68
C TYR A 173 17.17 -1.50 -1.75
N GLY A 174 18.44 -1.63 -2.08
CA GLY A 174 18.87 -2.52 -3.14
C GLY A 174 18.28 -2.13 -4.50
N ARG A 175 17.34 -2.94 -5.02
CA ARG A 175 16.62 -2.65 -6.28
C ARG A 175 15.30 -1.92 -6.10
N SER A 176 14.88 -1.67 -4.88
CA SER A 176 13.62 -0.99 -4.56
C SER A 176 13.86 0.48 -4.24
N LYS A 177 12.96 1.34 -4.71
CA LYS A 177 12.84 2.74 -4.35
C LYS A 177 11.47 2.95 -3.70
N ILE A 178 11.45 3.52 -2.51
CA ILE A 178 10.23 3.88 -1.79
C ILE A 178 10.13 5.40 -1.79
N ILE A 179 8.99 5.89 -2.26
CA ILE A 179 8.70 7.33 -2.38
C ILE A 179 7.59 7.65 -1.38
N PHE A 180 7.82 8.66 -0.55
CA PHE A 180 6.83 9.21 0.37
C PHE A 180 6.42 10.59 -0.15
N ALA A 181 5.12 10.80 -0.32
CA ALA A 181 4.60 12.01 -0.97
C ALA A 181 3.23 12.43 -0.44
N LEU A 182 2.81 13.64 -0.83
CA LEU A 182 1.45 14.17 -0.66
C LEU A 182 0.87 14.49 -2.03
N PHE A 183 -0.45 14.46 -2.19
CA PHE A 183 -1.10 15.13 -3.32
C PHE A 183 -0.89 16.65 -3.21
N LYS A 184 -0.56 17.30 -4.37
CA LYS A 184 -0.46 18.77 -4.45
C LYS A 184 -1.83 19.42 -4.46
#